data_2ff38bd8dda9b51bc79f9c49b6d0e3be
#
_entry.id   2ff38bd8dda9b51bc79f9c49b6d0e3be
#
_cell.length_a   1.000
_cell.length_b   1.000
_cell.length_c   1.000
_cell.angle_alpha   90.00
_cell.angle_beta   90.00
_cell.angle_gamma   90.00
#
_symmetry.space_group_name_H-M   'P 1'
#
loop_
_entity.id
_entity.type
_entity.pdbx_description
1 polymer ?
#
loop_
_entity_poly.entity_id
_entity_poly.type
_entity_poly.pdbx_seq_one_letter_code
_entity_poly.pdbx_strand_id
1 'polypeptide(L)'
;MQYTEVDITLEKIVPFSEIIIAKLDILKFDTFQEHDHGLKCYIQTNLLDKKKLSKILDDVSNQTKLEYSLRKMPEKNWNLEWERNFQPI
;
A
#
# COMPACT_ATOMS: atom_id res chain seq x y z
N MET A 1 4.49 -9.53 14.02
CA MET A 1 4.79 -8.32 13.29
C MET A 1 3.58 -7.87 12.52
N GLN A 2 3.25 -6.60 12.58
CA GLN A 2 2.07 -6.09 11.91
C GLN A 2 2.43 -5.34 10.64
N TYR A 3 1.59 -5.45 9.64
CA TYR A 3 1.77 -4.72 8.39
C TYR A 3 0.63 -3.72 8.20
N THR A 4 0.93 -2.66 7.49
CA THR A 4 -0.07 -1.69 7.08
C THR A 4 -0.15 -1.71 5.56
N GLU A 5 -1.37 -1.78 5.06
CA GLU A 5 -1.62 -1.71 3.63
C GLU A 5 -1.98 -0.27 3.27
N VAL A 6 -1.32 0.27 2.27
CA VAL A 6 -1.68 1.57 1.73
C VAL A 6 -2.27 1.33 0.36
N ASP A 7 -3.56 1.59 0.22
CA ASP A 7 -4.27 1.36 -1.03
C ASP A 7 -4.38 2.70 -1.75
N ILE A 8 -3.74 2.81 -2.89
CA ILE A 8 -3.66 4.06 -3.64
C ILE A 8 -4.43 3.91 -4.93
N THR A 9 -5.34 4.84 -5.17
CA THR A 9 -6.12 4.90 -6.40
C THR A 9 -5.64 6.07 -7.24
N LEU A 10 -5.34 5.83 -8.49
CA LEU A 10 -4.81 6.84 -9.39
C LEU A 10 -5.70 6.98 -10.61
N GLU A 11 -5.89 8.21 -11.04
CA GLU A 11 -6.59 8.44 -12.27
C GLU A 11 -5.72 8.02 -13.45
N LYS A 12 -4.43 8.32 -13.38
CA LYS A 12 -3.48 7.89 -14.38
C LYS A 12 -2.46 6.97 -13.74
N ILE A 13 -2.46 5.72 -14.14
CA ILE A 13 -1.55 4.75 -13.54
C ILE A 13 -0.14 4.93 -14.08
N VAL A 14 -0.01 5.14 -15.38
CA VAL A 14 1.32 5.32 -15.97
C VAL A 14 1.54 6.80 -16.25
N PRO A 15 2.64 7.40 -15.84
CA PRO A 15 3.80 6.79 -15.18
C PRO A 15 3.76 6.88 -13.66
N PHE A 16 2.65 7.28 -13.10
CA PHE A 16 2.61 7.65 -11.68
C PHE A 16 2.76 6.48 -10.74
N SER A 17 2.32 5.29 -11.12
CA SER A 17 2.53 4.14 -10.24
C SER A 17 4.02 3.85 -10.07
N GLU A 18 4.79 3.97 -11.12
CA GLU A 18 6.23 3.74 -11.04
C GLU A 18 6.91 4.81 -10.21
N ILE A 19 6.47 6.05 -10.34
CA ILE A 19 7.03 7.15 -9.55
C ILE A 19 6.76 6.92 -8.07
N ILE A 20 5.55 6.51 -7.75
CA ILE A 20 5.18 6.25 -6.37
C ILE A 20 5.98 5.08 -5.80
N ILE A 21 6.12 4.01 -6.56
CA ILE A 21 6.88 2.85 -6.11
C ILE A 21 8.32 3.25 -5.79
N ALA A 22 8.95 4.04 -6.65
CA ALA A 22 10.31 4.46 -6.42
C ALA A 22 10.43 5.30 -5.16
N LYS A 23 9.47 6.18 -4.92
CA LYS A 23 9.50 7.03 -3.73
C LYS A 23 9.22 6.25 -2.46
N LEU A 24 8.29 5.32 -2.51
CA LEU A 24 7.92 4.55 -1.32
C LEU A 24 8.97 3.50 -0.98
N ASP A 25 9.71 3.04 -1.96
CA ASP A 25 10.79 2.10 -1.70
C ASP A 25 11.80 2.71 -0.72
N ILE A 26 12.03 4.00 -0.81
CA ILE A 26 12.92 4.70 0.10
C ILE A 26 12.37 4.68 1.52
N LEU A 27 11.06 4.62 1.68
CA LEU A 27 10.42 4.64 2.97
C LEU A 27 10.29 3.24 3.61
N LYS A 28 10.94 2.26 3.02
CA LYS A 28 10.97 0.89 3.56
C LYS A 28 9.73 0.06 3.27
N PHE A 29 8.94 0.45 2.29
CA PHE A 29 7.87 -0.42 1.82
C PHE A 29 8.52 -1.63 1.15
N ASP A 30 8.03 -2.81 1.44
CA ASP A 30 8.68 -4.02 0.95
C ASP A 30 7.86 -4.78 -0.10
N THR A 31 6.61 -4.42 -0.30
CA THR A 31 5.79 -5.11 -1.30
C THR A 31 4.89 -4.11 -2.00
N PHE A 32 4.82 -4.22 -3.31
CA PHE A 32 3.95 -3.38 -4.13
C PHE A 32 3.15 -4.27 -5.06
N GLN A 33 1.87 -3.99 -5.18
CA GLN A 33 1.00 -4.77 -6.03
C GLN A 33 0.18 -3.83 -6.88
N GLU A 34 0.41 -3.83 -8.18
CA GLU A 34 -0.32 -2.97 -9.09
C GLU A 34 -1.66 -3.60 -9.46
N HIS A 35 -2.66 -2.74 -9.64
CA HIS A 35 -3.96 -3.20 -10.11
C HIS A 35 -4.54 -2.14 -11.04
N ASP A 36 -5.73 -2.41 -11.58
CA ASP A 36 -6.29 -1.58 -12.64
C ASP A 36 -6.51 -0.13 -12.25
N HIS A 37 -6.72 0.14 -10.98
CA HIS A 37 -7.04 1.48 -10.53
C HIS A 37 -5.92 2.12 -9.72
N GLY A 38 -4.80 1.46 -9.55
CA GLY A 38 -3.69 2.01 -8.78
C GLY A 38 -2.79 0.93 -8.25
N LEU A 39 -2.43 1.04 -6.98
CA LEU A 39 -1.56 0.03 -6.41
C LEU A 39 -1.78 -0.10 -4.90
N LYS A 40 -1.41 -1.26 -4.39
CA LYS A 40 -1.41 -1.52 -2.97
C LYS A 40 0.01 -1.71 -2.52
N CYS A 41 0.36 -1.07 -1.41
CA CYS A 41 1.72 -1.10 -0.89
C CYS A 41 1.69 -1.58 0.54
N TYR A 42 2.68 -2.34 0.93
CA TYR A 42 2.70 -2.93 2.26
C TYR A 42 3.98 -2.58 2.98
N ILE A 43 3.87 -2.20 4.23
CA ILE A 43 5.02 -1.84 5.05
C ILE A 43 4.79 -2.34 6.46
N GLN A 44 5.87 -2.72 7.13
CA GLN A 44 5.74 -3.06 8.54
C GLN A 44 5.27 -1.84 9.31
N THR A 45 4.27 -2.03 10.13
CA THR A 45 3.62 -0.91 10.80
C THR A 45 4.60 -0.05 11.60
N ASN A 46 5.59 -0.67 12.22
CA ASN A 46 6.54 0.08 13.03
C ASN A 46 7.54 0.88 12.18
N LEU A 47 7.61 0.64 10.90
CA LEU A 47 8.48 1.39 10.00
C LEU A 47 7.72 2.50 9.26
N LEU A 48 6.43 2.55 9.42
CA LEU A 48 5.61 3.50 8.68
C LEU A 48 5.80 4.92 9.21
N ASP A 49 6.14 5.84 8.32
CA ASP A 49 6.21 7.25 8.65
C ASP A 49 5.09 7.96 7.90
N LYS A 50 4.00 8.22 8.60
CA LYS A 50 2.81 8.79 7.97
C LYS A 50 3.06 10.19 7.41
N LYS A 51 3.93 10.96 8.03
CA LYS A 51 4.20 12.30 7.55
C LYS A 51 4.92 12.26 6.21
N LYS A 52 5.92 11.41 6.09
CA LYS A 52 6.64 11.28 4.83
C LYS A 52 5.76 10.70 3.75
N LEU A 53 4.94 9.71 4.10
CA LEU A 53 4.02 9.12 3.16
C LEU A 53 3.05 10.18 2.64
N SER A 54 2.46 10.94 3.53
CA SER A 54 1.50 11.97 3.16
C SER A 54 2.14 13.00 2.24
N LYS A 55 3.37 13.39 2.53
CA LYS A 55 4.05 14.38 1.71
C LYS A 55 4.30 13.87 0.30
N ILE A 56 4.73 12.62 0.19
CA ILE A 56 4.98 12.02 -1.11
C ILE A 56 3.69 11.95 -1.92
N LEU A 57 2.61 11.49 -1.29
CA LEU A 57 1.36 11.33 -2.00
C LEU A 57 0.74 12.68 -2.35
N ASP A 58 0.95 13.69 -1.51
CA ASP A 58 0.50 15.03 -1.84
C ASP A 58 1.23 15.58 -3.05
N ASP A 59 2.53 15.35 -3.13
CA ASP A 59 3.31 15.80 -4.28
C ASP A 59 2.80 15.18 -5.57
N VAL A 60 2.48 13.90 -5.53
CA VAL A 60 1.95 13.23 -6.72
C VAL A 60 0.55 13.73 -7.02
N SER A 61 -0.24 14.01 -5.99
CA SER A 61 -1.62 14.47 -6.20
C SER A 61 -1.69 15.82 -6.86
N ASN A 62 -0.61 16.57 -6.85
CA ASN A 62 -0.55 17.83 -7.58
C ASN A 62 -0.44 17.61 -9.10
N GLN A 63 -0.09 16.41 -9.51
CA GLN A 63 0.11 16.11 -10.93
C GLN A 63 -0.99 15.23 -11.48
N THR A 64 -1.62 14.43 -10.66
CA THR A 64 -2.69 13.55 -11.09
C THR A 64 -3.66 13.36 -9.93
N LYS A 65 -4.89 13.00 -10.23
CA LYS A 65 -5.87 12.74 -9.20
C LYS A 65 -5.51 11.47 -8.46
N LEU A 66 -5.42 11.55 -7.15
CA LEU A 66 -4.96 10.44 -6.34
C LEU A 66 -5.74 10.39 -5.03
N GLU A 67 -6.12 9.18 -4.63
CA GLU A 67 -6.73 8.95 -3.33
C GLU A 67 -6.03 7.78 -2.69
N TYR A 68 -5.98 7.76 -1.38
CA TYR A 68 -5.34 6.64 -0.69
C TYR A 68 -5.98 6.41 0.67
N SER A 69 -5.84 5.19 1.16
CA SER A 69 -6.31 4.82 2.47
C SER A 69 -5.31 3.86 3.11
N LEU A 70 -5.29 3.84 4.43
CA LEU A 70 -4.40 2.95 5.18
C LEU A 70 -5.23 1.95 5.95
N ARG A 71 -4.77 0.72 6.00
CA ARG A 71 -5.46 -0.33 6.74
C ARG A 71 -4.43 -1.22 7.42
N LYS A 72 -4.60 -1.47 8.70
CA LYS A 72 -3.73 -2.35 9.43
C LYS A 72 -4.12 -3.78 9.15
N MET A 73 -3.13 -4.62 8.94
CA MET A 73 -3.35 -6.03 8.67
C MET A 73 -2.73 -6.83 9.80
N PRO A 74 -3.55 -7.51 10.58
CA PRO A 74 -3.01 -8.28 11.69
C PRO A 74 -2.26 -9.48 11.19
N GLU A 75 -1.07 -9.65 11.70
CA GLU A 75 -0.20 -10.68 11.24
C GLU A 75 -0.68 -12.06 11.53
N LYS A 76 -1.10 -12.28 12.77
CA LYS A 76 -1.31 -13.60 13.17
C LYS A 76 -2.57 -14.26 12.65
N ASN A 77 -3.50 -13.50 12.24
CA ASN A 77 -4.75 -14.07 11.79
C ASN A 77 -4.71 -14.53 10.34
N TRP A 78 -3.65 -14.21 9.66
CA TRP A 78 -3.54 -14.59 8.30
C TRP A 78 -3.65 -16.07 8.05
N ASN A 79 -2.80 -16.83 8.68
CA ASN A 79 -2.78 -18.26 8.45
C ASN A 79 -4.06 -18.92 8.89
N LEU A 80 -4.61 -18.45 9.99
CA LEU A 80 -5.84 -19.04 10.47
C LEU A 80 -6.99 -18.82 9.53
N GLU A 81 -7.10 -17.62 9.02
CA GLU A 81 -8.17 -17.34 8.08
C GLU A 81 -8.00 -18.13 6.81
N TRP A 82 -6.77 -18.29 6.41
CA TRP A 82 -6.48 -19.03 5.23
C TRP A 82 -6.90 -20.47 5.36
N GLU A 83 -6.59 -21.06 6.46
CA GLU A 83 -6.97 -22.44 6.71
C GLU A 83 -8.46 -22.62 6.76
N ARG A 84 -9.15 -21.67 7.35
CA ARG A 84 -10.58 -21.75 7.39
C ARG A 84 -11.20 -21.70 6.04
N ASN A 85 -10.68 -20.84 5.19
CA ASN A 85 -11.22 -20.73 3.86
C ASN A 85 -11.00 -21.98 3.06
N PHE A 86 -9.95 -22.68 3.38
CA PHE A 86 -9.67 -23.90 2.73
C PHE A 86 -10.42 -25.07 3.22
N GLN A 87 -10.83 -24.96 4.41
CA GLN A 87 -11.55 -26.00 4.98
C GLN A 87 -12.82 -26.09 4.42
N PRO A 88 -13.22 -26.70 3.78
CA PRO A 88 -14.37 -26.56 3.27
C PRO A 88 -15.24 -27.09 3.49
N ILE A 89 -15.22 -27.06 3.53
CA ILE A 89 -15.87 -27.27 3.48
C ILE A 89 -16.28 -27.90 3.40
#